data_d19fb9edeb4014a2e3cb5f07346686b1
#
_entry.id   d19fb9edeb4014a2e3cb5f07346686b1
#
_cell.length_a   1.000
_cell.length_b   1.000
_cell.length_c   1.000
_cell.angle_alpha   90.00
_cell.angle_beta   90.00
_cell.angle_gamma   90.00
#
_symmetry.space_group_name_H-M   'P 1'
#
loop_
_entity.id
_entity.type
_entity.pdbx_description
1 polymer ?
#
loop_
_entity_poly.entity_id
_entity_poly.type
_entity_poly.pdbx_seq_one_letter_code
_entity_poly.pdbx_strand_id
1 'polypeptide(L)'
;MQKIFIIILSGISAMSCSNTSCNGRKLLHMMSQNIHLNDTVRSTENQNVHRTVANNVITRIVDMHKFPIEIEEEFTKENQKLVLQLMNARRTKISGRIVPESDQMNIRFNNIELNKQSIDGPFGRDFEYELNQTGDYSIVIQKSLMASGSQIGKFKILLK
;
A
#
# COMPACT_ATOMS: atom_id res chain seq x y z
N MET A 1 -14.30 -38.80 -31.68
CA MET A 1 -15.62 -38.81 -32.36
C MET A 1 -16.46 -37.68 -31.77
N GLN A 2 -16.76 -36.69 -32.66
CA GLN A 2 -18.02 -35.93 -32.75
C GLN A 2 -18.37 -35.00 -31.58
N LYS A 3 -18.86 -33.77 -31.76
CA LYS A 3 -19.23 -32.91 -32.94
C LYS A 3 -19.29 -31.44 -32.47
N ILE A 4 -18.91 -30.61 -33.40
CA ILE A 4 -19.08 -29.15 -33.47
C ILE A 4 -20.56 -28.77 -33.40
N PHE A 5 -20.88 -27.62 -32.73
CA PHE A 5 -22.02 -26.78 -33.09
C PHE A 5 -21.69 -25.30 -32.94
N ILE A 6 -21.65 -24.66 -34.09
CA ILE A 6 -21.58 -23.19 -34.28
C ILE A 6 -23.01 -22.68 -34.35
N ILE A 7 -23.35 -21.64 -33.64
CA ILE A 7 -24.52 -20.81 -33.96
C ILE A 7 -24.09 -19.34 -33.95
N ILE A 8 -24.15 -18.77 -35.15
CA ILE A 8 -24.06 -17.35 -35.47
C ILE A 8 -25.49 -16.81 -35.42
N LEU A 9 -25.70 -15.69 -34.74
CA LEU A 9 -26.87 -14.85 -35.02
C LEU A 9 -26.48 -13.36 -34.94
N SER A 10 -26.57 -12.75 -36.10
CA SER A 10 -26.45 -11.32 -36.40
C SER A 10 -27.71 -10.55 -35.97
N GLY A 11 -27.55 -9.36 -35.45
CA GLY A 11 -28.65 -8.43 -35.20
C GLY A 11 -28.14 -6.98 -35.29
N ILE A 12 -28.28 -6.42 -36.51
CA ILE A 12 -28.07 -4.98 -36.79
C ILE A 12 -29.37 -4.27 -36.42
N SER A 13 -29.25 -3.19 -35.64
CA SER A 13 -30.31 -2.17 -35.55
C SER A 13 -29.69 -0.77 -35.50
N ALA A 14 -29.89 -0.09 -36.61
CA ALA A 14 -29.63 1.34 -36.73
C ALA A 14 -30.91 2.10 -36.32
N MET A 15 -30.73 3.19 -35.52
CA MET A 15 -31.76 4.24 -35.42
C MET A 15 -31.11 5.56 -35.01
N SER A 16 -30.92 6.41 -35.95
CA SER A 16 -31.61 7.69 -36.23
C SER A 16 -31.28 8.86 -35.30
N CYS A 17 -30.65 9.88 -35.93
CA CYS A 17 -30.39 11.21 -35.39
C CYS A 17 -31.68 12.00 -35.09
N SER A 18 -31.65 12.79 -34.01
CA SER A 18 -32.35 14.08 -33.98
C SER A 18 -31.50 15.14 -33.26
N ASN A 19 -31.21 16.19 -33.99
CA ASN A 19 -30.57 17.41 -33.56
C ASN A 19 -31.38 18.12 -32.49
N THR A 20 -30.75 18.48 -31.37
CA THR A 20 -31.21 19.63 -30.58
C THR A 20 -29.99 20.37 -30.03
N SER A 21 -29.85 21.60 -30.54
CA SER A 21 -28.89 22.60 -30.10
C SER A 21 -29.18 23.03 -28.67
N CYS A 22 -28.24 22.89 -27.74
CA CYS A 22 -28.29 23.57 -26.45
C CYS A 22 -26.89 23.96 -25.93
N ASN A 23 -26.69 25.26 -25.96
CA ASN A 23 -25.80 26.12 -25.14
C ASN A 23 -24.62 25.47 -24.40
N GLY A 24 -23.47 25.58 -24.99
CA GLY A 24 -22.17 25.12 -24.46
C GLY A 24 -21.47 26.08 -23.49
N ARG A 25 -22.11 26.64 -22.47
CA ARG A 25 -21.43 27.50 -21.47
C ARG A 25 -21.64 27.14 -20.01
N LYS A 26 -22.45 26.15 -19.70
CA LYS A 26 -22.73 25.75 -18.29
C LYS A 26 -22.10 24.40 -17.90
N LEU A 27 -21.52 23.67 -18.84
CA LEU A 27 -20.95 22.33 -18.61
C LEU A 27 -19.48 22.35 -18.20
N LEU A 28 -18.73 23.44 -18.48
CA LEU A 28 -17.31 23.50 -18.14
C LEU A 28 -17.02 23.78 -16.66
N HIS A 29 -17.98 24.32 -15.90
CA HIS A 29 -17.78 24.62 -14.48
C HIS A 29 -18.10 23.46 -13.54
N MET A 30 -18.88 22.49 -14.01
CA MET A 30 -19.19 21.29 -13.21
C MET A 30 -18.18 20.14 -13.39
N MET A 31 -17.39 20.15 -14.45
CA MET A 31 -16.35 19.13 -14.66
C MET A 31 -15.07 19.36 -13.85
N SER A 32 -14.82 20.59 -13.39
CA SER A 32 -13.60 20.90 -12.61
C SER A 32 -13.67 20.48 -11.15
N GLN A 33 -14.85 20.21 -10.60
CA GLN A 33 -14.98 19.79 -9.21
C GLN A 33 -14.97 18.25 -9.01
N ASN A 34 -15.23 17.48 -10.06
CA ASN A 34 -15.24 16.02 -9.96
C ASN A 34 -13.84 15.36 -10.07
N ILE A 35 -12.84 16.10 -10.57
CA ILE A 35 -11.48 15.55 -10.72
C ILE A 35 -10.75 15.48 -9.38
N HIS A 36 -11.07 16.37 -8.42
CA HIS A 36 -10.40 16.41 -7.12
C HIS A 36 -10.91 15.36 -6.11
N LEU A 37 -12.15 14.88 -6.29
CA LEU A 37 -12.72 13.81 -5.44
C LEU A 37 -12.26 12.40 -5.86
N ASN A 38 -11.96 12.20 -7.14
CA ASN A 38 -11.54 10.89 -7.64
C ASN A 38 -10.08 10.54 -7.33
N ASP A 39 -9.19 11.52 -7.20
CA ASP A 39 -7.79 11.25 -6.87
C ASP A 39 -7.58 10.87 -5.40
N THR A 40 -8.39 11.44 -4.49
CA THR A 40 -8.32 11.08 -3.06
C THR A 40 -8.91 9.70 -2.77
N VAL A 41 -9.97 9.30 -3.49
CA VAL A 41 -10.58 7.97 -3.37
C VAL A 41 -9.68 6.90 -4.00
N ARG A 42 -9.00 7.22 -5.11
CA ARG A 42 -8.12 6.28 -5.81
C ARG A 42 -6.86 5.92 -5.02
N SER A 43 -6.33 6.86 -4.22
CA SER A 43 -5.17 6.60 -3.36
C SER A 43 -5.51 5.72 -2.16
N THR A 44 -6.73 5.81 -1.62
CA THR A 44 -7.16 5.02 -0.45
C THR A 44 -7.51 3.57 -0.84
N GLU A 45 -8.11 3.36 -1.99
CA GLU A 45 -8.50 2.03 -2.48
C GLU A 45 -7.28 1.17 -2.88
N ASN A 46 -6.24 1.80 -3.43
CA ASN A 46 -5.00 1.13 -3.83
C ASN A 46 -4.09 0.72 -2.66
N GLN A 47 -4.23 1.35 -1.48
CA GLN A 47 -3.44 0.99 -0.29
C GLN A 47 -3.93 -0.29 0.40
N ASN A 48 -5.21 -0.65 0.24
CA ASN A 48 -5.81 -1.84 0.87
C ASN A 48 -5.61 -3.14 0.06
N VAL A 49 -5.35 -3.07 -1.23
CA VAL A 49 -5.26 -4.25 -2.12
C VAL A 49 -4.10 -5.19 -1.76
N HIS A 50 -3.09 -4.68 -1.05
CA HIS A 50 -1.90 -5.46 -0.68
C HIS A 50 -1.72 -5.64 0.83
N ARG A 51 -2.82 -5.54 1.60
CA ARG A 51 -2.81 -5.71 3.06
C ARG A 51 -3.53 -6.99 3.44
N THR A 52 -2.84 -7.86 4.16
CA THR A 52 -3.42 -9.09 4.74
C THR A 52 -3.14 -9.14 6.23
N VAL A 53 -4.03 -9.80 6.99
CA VAL A 53 -3.86 -10.01 8.43
C VAL A 53 -4.11 -11.48 8.75
N ALA A 54 -3.11 -12.13 9.31
CA ALA A 54 -3.19 -13.51 9.76
C ALA A 54 -2.35 -13.72 11.03
N ASN A 55 -2.89 -14.40 12.03
CA ASN A 55 -2.16 -14.77 13.26
C ASN A 55 -1.38 -13.60 13.91
N ASN A 56 -2.01 -12.45 14.10
CA ASN A 56 -1.38 -11.22 14.60
C ASN A 56 -0.28 -10.62 13.71
N VAL A 57 -0.12 -11.10 12.48
CA VAL A 57 0.78 -10.54 11.50
C VAL A 57 0.00 -9.77 10.45
N ILE A 58 0.30 -8.49 10.33
CA ILE A 58 -0.15 -7.65 9.23
C ILE A 58 0.95 -7.71 8.17
N THR A 59 0.61 -8.09 6.95
CA THR A 59 1.55 -8.09 5.83
C THR A 59 1.10 -7.08 4.79
N ARG A 60 2.02 -6.23 4.35
CA ARG A 60 1.83 -5.31 3.23
C ARG A 60 2.91 -5.53 2.18
N ILE A 61 2.51 -5.48 0.93
CA ILE A 61 3.42 -5.48 -0.21
C ILE A 61 3.70 -4.03 -0.60
N VAL A 62 4.97 -3.66 -0.66
CA VAL A 62 5.44 -2.29 -0.92
C VAL A 62 6.31 -2.28 -2.17
N ASP A 63 5.87 -1.58 -3.20
CA ASP A 63 6.61 -1.44 -4.44
C ASP A 63 7.61 -0.27 -4.32
N MET A 64 8.89 -0.58 -4.35
CA MET A 64 9.98 0.41 -4.25
C MET A 64 10.07 1.37 -5.45
N HIS A 65 9.41 1.09 -6.57
CA HIS A 65 9.29 2.06 -7.67
C HIS A 65 8.43 3.26 -7.30
N LYS A 66 7.57 3.12 -6.27
CA LYS A 66 6.67 4.19 -5.80
C LYS A 66 7.28 5.05 -4.69
N PHE A 67 8.53 4.81 -4.31
CA PHE A 67 9.19 5.60 -3.29
C PHE A 67 9.46 7.05 -3.74
N PRO A 68 9.30 8.06 -2.87
CA PRO A 68 8.92 7.96 -1.45
C PRO A 68 7.43 7.61 -1.27
N ILE A 69 7.12 6.85 -0.21
CA ILE A 69 5.76 6.42 0.10
C ILE A 69 5.43 6.64 1.59
N GLU A 70 4.19 7.00 1.87
CA GLU A 70 3.62 7.03 3.22
C GLU A 70 2.59 5.89 3.34
N ILE A 71 2.67 5.15 4.43
CA ILE A 71 1.76 4.05 4.76
C ILE A 71 1.14 4.34 6.11
N GLU A 72 -0.19 4.41 6.18
CA GLU A 72 -0.92 4.47 7.44
C GLU A 72 -1.29 3.06 7.89
N GLU A 73 -1.09 2.80 9.20
CA GLU A 73 -1.40 1.51 9.79
C GLU A 73 -1.82 1.65 11.26
N GLU A 74 -2.45 0.60 11.79
CA GLU A 74 -2.90 0.55 13.16
C GLU A 74 -2.62 -0.84 13.76
N PHE A 75 -2.06 -0.86 14.96
CA PHE A 75 -2.06 -2.04 15.80
C PHE A 75 -3.28 -1.99 16.74
N THR A 76 -4.16 -2.96 16.58
CA THR A 76 -5.41 -3.08 17.36
C THR A 76 -5.29 -4.06 18.54
N LYS A 77 -4.19 -4.80 18.60
CA LYS A 77 -3.91 -5.81 19.63
C LYS A 77 -2.45 -5.77 20.04
N GLU A 78 -2.20 -6.20 21.28
CA GLU A 78 -0.84 -6.46 21.72
C GLU A 78 -0.20 -7.60 20.92
N ASN A 79 1.11 -7.54 20.78
CA ASN A 79 1.95 -8.51 20.06
C ASN A 79 1.61 -8.67 18.55
N GLN A 80 0.92 -7.70 17.95
CA GLN A 80 0.87 -7.62 16.49
C GLN A 80 2.24 -7.23 15.94
N LYS A 81 2.55 -7.71 14.75
CA LYS A 81 3.69 -7.24 13.96
C LYS A 81 3.25 -6.86 12.55
N LEU A 82 3.90 -5.89 11.99
CA LEU A 82 3.76 -5.51 10.59
C LEU A 82 5.00 -5.97 9.83
N VAL A 83 4.77 -6.65 8.71
CA VAL A 83 5.80 -7.07 7.77
C VAL A 83 5.57 -6.34 6.45
N LEU A 84 6.51 -5.49 6.08
CA LEU A 84 6.54 -4.80 4.79
C LEU A 84 7.40 -5.62 3.83
N GLN A 85 6.79 -6.31 2.88
CA GLN A 85 7.48 -7.06 1.85
C GLN A 85 7.83 -6.10 0.69
N LEU A 86 9.12 -5.94 0.41
CA LEU A 86 9.60 -5.02 -0.61
C LEU A 86 9.63 -5.70 -1.97
N MET A 87 8.89 -5.15 -2.92
CA MET A 87 8.96 -5.55 -4.33
C MET A 87 9.84 -4.59 -5.11
N ASN A 88 10.44 -5.10 -6.18
CA ASN A 88 11.27 -4.31 -7.09
C ASN A 88 12.46 -3.63 -6.38
N ALA A 89 13.10 -4.34 -5.44
CA ALA A 89 14.23 -3.87 -4.65
C ALA A 89 15.50 -3.68 -5.51
N ARG A 90 15.47 -2.68 -6.41
CA ARG A 90 16.60 -2.31 -7.28
C ARG A 90 17.38 -1.11 -6.76
N ARG A 91 16.93 -0.49 -5.67
CA ARG A 91 17.66 0.60 -5.02
C ARG A 91 18.77 0.03 -4.18
N THR A 92 19.87 0.75 -4.11
CA THR A 92 21.01 0.35 -3.26
C THR A 92 20.79 0.76 -1.79
N LYS A 93 19.89 1.69 -1.53
CA LYS A 93 19.67 2.26 -0.17
C LYS A 93 18.18 2.48 0.08
N ILE A 94 17.77 2.18 1.31
CA ILE A 94 16.43 2.46 1.82
C ILE A 94 16.54 3.14 3.18
N SER A 95 15.65 4.08 3.45
CA SER A 95 15.47 4.66 4.77
C SER A 95 14.00 4.70 5.16
N GLY A 96 13.73 4.68 6.45
CA GLY A 96 12.38 4.72 6.96
C GLY A 96 12.26 5.46 8.27
N ARG A 97 11.05 6.01 8.50
CA ARG A 97 10.65 6.65 9.76
C ARG A 97 9.26 6.21 10.15
N ILE A 98 9.08 5.84 11.43
CA ILE A 98 7.78 5.62 12.05
C ILE A 98 7.38 6.89 12.78
N VAL A 99 6.16 7.36 12.51
CA VAL A 99 5.52 8.50 13.19
C VAL A 99 4.26 7.95 13.89
N PRO A 100 4.34 7.61 15.18
CA PRO A 100 3.17 7.16 15.92
C PRO A 100 2.24 8.31 16.24
N GLU A 101 0.94 8.03 16.43
CA GLU A 101 -0.04 9.01 16.89
C GLU A 101 0.26 9.51 18.33
N SER A 102 0.85 8.63 19.16
CA SER A 102 1.31 8.97 20.51
C SER A 102 2.79 8.64 20.68
N ASP A 103 3.54 9.58 21.24
CA ASP A 103 4.96 9.37 21.57
C ASP A 103 5.20 8.26 22.59
N GLN A 104 4.19 7.92 23.40
CA GLN A 104 4.23 6.83 24.37
C GLN A 104 4.08 5.45 23.74
N MET A 105 3.72 5.38 22.45
CA MET A 105 3.54 4.11 21.74
C MET A 105 4.87 3.36 21.66
N ASN A 106 4.88 2.12 22.14
CA ASN A 106 6.04 1.24 22.03
C ASN A 106 6.08 0.59 20.65
N ILE A 107 6.73 1.24 19.69
CA ILE A 107 6.86 0.78 18.31
C ILE A 107 8.24 1.12 17.76
N ARG A 108 8.80 0.21 16.96
CA ARG A 108 10.08 0.42 16.27
C ARG A 108 10.22 -0.46 15.04
N PHE A 109 11.16 -0.14 14.19
CA PHE A 109 11.71 -1.09 13.23
C PHE A 109 12.53 -2.14 14.00
N ASN A 110 12.13 -3.40 13.88
CA ASN A 110 12.78 -4.48 14.62
C ASN A 110 13.96 -5.05 13.85
N ASN A 111 13.70 -5.46 12.62
CA ASN A 111 14.74 -6.06 11.80
C ASN A 111 14.42 -5.90 10.31
N ILE A 112 15.46 -6.03 9.53
CA ILE A 112 15.41 -6.27 8.08
C ILE A 112 15.66 -7.75 7.87
N GLU A 113 14.82 -8.37 7.06
CA GLU A 113 14.93 -9.76 6.67
C GLU A 113 15.27 -9.87 5.19
N LEU A 114 16.11 -10.84 4.84
CA LEU A 114 16.36 -11.29 3.48
C LEU A 114 15.99 -12.78 3.40
N ASN A 115 15.10 -13.12 2.46
CA ASN A 115 14.59 -14.48 2.29
C ASN A 115 14.04 -15.07 3.62
N LYS A 116 13.34 -14.22 4.40
CA LYS A 116 12.77 -14.53 5.73
C LYS A 116 13.78 -14.77 6.84
N GLN A 117 15.05 -14.50 6.62
CA GLN A 117 16.10 -14.54 7.64
C GLN A 117 16.46 -13.13 8.06
N SER A 118 16.53 -12.88 9.37
CA SER A 118 16.95 -11.58 9.90
C SER A 118 18.41 -11.35 9.56
N ILE A 119 18.71 -10.21 8.94
CA ILE A 119 20.05 -9.83 8.51
C ILE A 119 20.60 -8.62 9.24
N ASP A 120 19.72 -7.74 9.75
CA ASP A 120 20.11 -6.56 10.52
C ASP A 120 18.99 -6.09 11.45
N GLY A 121 19.36 -5.34 12.50
CA GLY A 121 18.48 -4.80 13.54
C GLY A 121 18.93 -5.18 14.95
N PRO A 122 18.25 -4.71 15.98
CA PRO A 122 17.09 -3.84 15.95
C PRO A 122 17.43 -2.37 15.71
N PHE A 123 16.49 -1.65 15.12
CA PHE A 123 16.54 -0.20 14.91
C PHE A 123 15.63 0.53 15.90
N GLY A 124 15.57 1.87 15.80
CA GLY A 124 14.62 2.71 16.50
C GLY A 124 13.35 2.98 15.68
N ARG A 125 12.85 4.21 15.77
CA ARG A 125 11.78 4.72 14.90
C ARG A 125 12.29 5.22 13.55
N ASP A 126 13.60 5.30 13.39
CA ASP A 126 14.29 5.65 12.15
C ASP A 126 15.29 4.55 11.81
N PHE A 127 15.46 4.29 10.52
CA PHE A 127 16.54 3.41 10.01
C PHE A 127 17.03 3.88 8.65
N GLU A 128 18.23 3.43 8.32
CA GLU A 128 18.85 3.53 7.01
C GLU A 128 19.60 2.23 6.76
N TYR A 129 19.44 1.66 5.56
CA TYR A 129 20.03 0.37 5.24
C TYR A 129 20.44 0.29 3.76
N GLU A 130 21.55 -0.40 3.48
CA GLU A 130 21.99 -0.67 2.13
C GLU A 130 21.57 -2.07 1.66
N LEU A 131 20.86 -2.14 0.54
CA LEU A 131 20.38 -3.39 -0.06
C LEU A 131 21.49 -3.99 -0.93
N ASN A 132 22.44 -4.70 -0.34
CA ASN A 132 23.65 -5.17 -0.98
C ASN A 132 23.54 -6.59 -1.58
N GLN A 133 22.43 -7.28 -1.36
CA GLN A 133 22.23 -8.66 -1.77
C GLN A 133 20.97 -8.78 -2.62
N THR A 134 20.94 -9.80 -3.47
CA THR A 134 19.75 -10.16 -4.24
C THR A 134 18.87 -11.07 -3.41
N GLY A 135 17.55 -10.83 -3.37
CA GLY A 135 16.58 -11.66 -2.66
C GLY A 135 15.33 -10.88 -2.24
N ASP A 136 14.48 -11.55 -1.49
CA ASP A 136 13.21 -11.01 -1.00
C ASP A 136 13.43 -10.28 0.32
N TYR A 137 13.46 -8.95 0.28
CA TYR A 137 13.59 -8.13 1.47
C TYR A 137 12.24 -7.89 2.15
N SER A 138 12.27 -7.92 3.49
CA SER A 138 11.15 -7.50 4.33
C SER A 138 11.64 -6.63 5.48
N ILE A 139 10.79 -5.67 5.88
CA ILE A 139 11.02 -4.83 7.06
C ILE A 139 9.99 -5.23 8.11
N VAL A 140 10.44 -5.57 9.31
CA VAL A 140 9.58 -5.97 10.42
C VAL A 140 9.46 -4.84 11.44
N ILE A 141 8.22 -4.48 11.74
CA ILE A 141 7.84 -3.45 12.71
C ILE A 141 7.01 -4.08 13.81
N GLN A 142 7.41 -3.87 15.05
CA GLN A 142 6.68 -4.33 16.24
C GLN A 142 7.17 -3.58 17.49
N LYS A 143 6.64 -3.92 18.68
CA LYS A 143 7.11 -3.35 19.93
C LYS A 143 8.53 -3.79 20.29
N SER A 144 9.20 -2.97 21.08
CA SER A 144 10.42 -3.37 21.77
C SER A 144 10.06 -4.24 22.98
N LEU A 145 10.67 -5.40 23.10
CA LEU A 145 10.53 -6.25 24.29
C LEU A 145 11.29 -5.71 25.52
N MET A 146 12.21 -4.77 25.28
CA MET A 146 13.04 -4.16 26.33
C MET A 146 12.46 -2.83 26.84
N ALA A 147 11.39 -2.33 26.22
CA ALA A 147 10.75 -1.08 26.61
C ALA A 147 9.32 -1.36 27.12
N SER A 148 8.91 -0.56 28.11
CA SER A 148 7.52 -0.53 28.57
C SER A 148 6.62 0.21 27.59
N GLY A 149 5.31 0.11 27.79
CA GLY A 149 4.29 0.78 26.97
C GLY A 149 3.60 -0.16 26.01
N SER A 150 2.38 0.25 25.63
CA SER A 150 1.55 -0.45 24.65
C SER A 150 1.99 -0.11 23.22
N GLN A 151 1.84 -1.09 22.33
CA GLN A 151 2.01 -0.85 20.91
C GLN A 151 0.69 -0.50 20.21
N ILE A 152 -0.46 -0.58 20.92
CA ILE A 152 -1.78 -0.33 20.34
C ILE A 152 -1.92 1.13 19.96
N GLY A 153 -2.39 1.39 18.73
CA GLY A 153 -2.59 2.74 18.20
C GLY A 153 -2.25 2.85 16.73
N LYS A 154 -2.51 4.04 16.20
CA LYS A 154 -2.23 4.38 14.81
C LYS A 154 -0.83 4.94 14.65
N PHE A 155 -0.27 4.70 13.49
CA PHE A 155 1.05 5.22 13.12
C PHE A 155 1.19 5.34 11.61
N LYS A 156 2.13 6.18 11.20
CA LYS A 156 2.54 6.33 9.80
C LYS A 156 3.95 5.81 9.62
N ILE A 157 4.22 5.28 8.45
CA ILE A 157 5.54 4.84 8.03
C ILE A 157 5.90 5.61 6.77
N LEU A 158 7.01 6.31 6.82
CA LEU A 158 7.58 7.03 5.68
C LEU A 158 8.77 6.22 5.18
N LEU A 159 8.75 5.81 3.90
CA LEU A 159 9.85 5.08 3.26
C LEU A 159 10.39 5.89 2.07
N LYS A 160 11.72 5.89 1.91
CA LYS A 160 12.45 6.62 0.86
C LYS A 160 13.50 5.75 0.21
#